data_e64a60ce059bccfd0a5a51ada1b0f044
#
_entry.id   e64a60ce059bccfd0a5a51ada1b0f044
#
_cell.length_a   1.000
_cell.length_b   1.000
_cell.length_c   1.000
_cell.angle_alpha   90.00
_cell.angle_beta   90.00
_cell.angle_gamma   90.00
#
_symmetry.space_group_name_H-M   'P 1'
#
loop_
_entity.id
_entity.type
_entity.pdbx_description
1 polymer ?
#
loop_
_entity_poly.entity_id
_entity_poly.type
_entity_poly.pdbx_seq_one_letter_code
_entity_poly.pdbx_strand_id
1 'polypeptide(L)'
;MSKIKRIILIVLVALGLSSCDVLLQMSQMANFANCTFDFDSVNSVQMLGVTLHKDMSRSDLNVAQLLQLTNALMSRSLPVTFNVNIDVNNPNSSDASMTKMDYILTLNDKQVISTTMNNQISVPANSSNVVTIPVTTDLFQLFSGESADAILNLAFKLAGASSNPVNVGLKVKPYITVGGQQLAYPDYITMNKLLQ
;
A
#
# COMPACT_ATOMS: atom_id res chain seq x y z
N MET A 1 36.97 32.68 -32.62
CA MET A 1 36.50 32.39 -31.26
C MET A 1 37.57 31.56 -30.57
N SER A 2 38.13 32.03 -29.46
CA SER A 2 39.15 31.30 -28.72
C SER A 2 38.64 29.97 -28.21
N LYS A 3 39.50 28.95 -28.11
CA LYS A 3 39.14 27.59 -27.60
C LYS A 3 38.43 27.70 -26.23
N ILE A 4 38.83 28.67 -25.42
CA ILE A 4 38.23 28.98 -24.08
C ILE A 4 36.76 29.38 -24.21
N LYS A 5 36.37 30.25 -25.17
CA LYS A 5 34.98 30.66 -25.38
C LYS A 5 34.10 29.48 -25.82
N ARG A 6 34.63 28.53 -26.61
CA ARG A 6 33.92 27.30 -27.00
C ARG A 6 33.73 26.36 -25.81
N ILE A 7 34.73 26.19 -24.95
CA ILE A 7 34.63 25.38 -23.74
C ILE A 7 33.60 25.94 -22.77
N ILE A 8 33.62 27.27 -22.53
CA ILE A 8 32.64 27.96 -21.66
C ILE A 8 31.23 27.81 -22.22
N LEU A 9 31.04 27.91 -23.52
CA LEU A 9 29.73 27.72 -24.16
C LEU A 9 29.22 26.27 -24.00
N ILE A 10 30.09 25.27 -24.16
CA ILE A 10 29.74 23.85 -24.00
C ILE A 10 29.37 23.57 -22.53
N VAL A 11 30.12 24.11 -21.57
CA VAL A 11 29.82 23.95 -20.13
C VAL A 11 28.49 24.62 -19.77
N LEU A 12 28.19 25.79 -20.31
CA LEU A 12 26.94 26.51 -20.08
C LEU A 12 25.74 25.74 -20.68
N VAL A 13 25.87 25.15 -21.84
CA VAL A 13 24.84 24.30 -22.46
C VAL A 13 24.64 22.99 -21.69
N ALA A 14 25.73 22.36 -21.21
CA ALA A 14 25.65 21.13 -20.40
C ALA A 14 24.98 21.35 -19.04
N LEU A 15 25.18 22.51 -18.41
CA LEU A 15 24.52 22.90 -17.16
C LEU A 15 23.03 23.23 -17.37
N GLY A 16 22.63 23.68 -18.55
CA GLY A 16 21.23 23.98 -18.88
C GLY A 16 20.36 22.74 -19.11
N LEU A 17 20.96 21.60 -19.54
CA LEU A 17 20.22 20.40 -19.85
C LEU A 17 19.80 19.59 -18.59
N SER A 18 20.55 19.69 -17.51
CA SER A 18 20.25 19.01 -16.24
C SER A 18 19.13 19.68 -15.42
N SER A 19 18.78 20.94 -15.70
CA SER A 19 17.76 21.66 -14.95
C SER A 19 16.31 21.28 -15.34
N CYS A 20 16.08 20.82 -16.58
CA CYS A 20 14.73 20.43 -17.03
C CYS A 20 14.20 19.19 -16.30
N ASP A 21 15.03 18.18 -16.08
CA ASP A 21 14.63 16.95 -15.39
C ASP A 21 14.29 17.20 -13.92
N VAL A 22 15.05 18.08 -13.25
CA VAL A 22 14.79 18.45 -11.85
C VAL A 22 13.47 19.21 -11.72
N LEU A 23 13.19 20.15 -12.63
CA LEU A 23 11.93 20.91 -12.63
C LEU A 23 10.73 20.00 -12.90
N LEU A 24 10.86 19.05 -13.82
CA LEU A 24 9.81 18.07 -14.11
C LEU A 24 9.53 17.20 -12.86
N GLN A 25 10.56 16.67 -12.22
CA GLN A 25 10.44 15.86 -11.00
C GLN A 25 9.81 16.66 -9.84
N MET A 26 10.17 17.93 -9.67
CA MET A 26 9.54 18.80 -8.67
C MET A 26 8.06 19.04 -8.99
N SER A 27 7.70 19.21 -10.26
CA SER A 27 6.29 19.37 -10.66
C SER A 27 5.49 18.09 -10.40
N GLN A 28 6.05 16.91 -10.64
CA GLN A 28 5.42 15.63 -10.35
C GLN A 28 5.17 15.42 -8.85
N MET A 29 6.05 15.91 -7.98
CA MET A 29 5.82 15.93 -6.54
C MET A 29 4.66 16.85 -6.16
N ALA A 30 4.64 18.07 -6.69
CA ALA A 30 3.57 19.01 -6.43
C ALA A 30 2.22 18.44 -6.92
N ASN A 31 2.22 17.77 -8.07
CA ASN A 31 1.05 17.07 -8.59
C ASN A 31 0.63 15.92 -7.68
N PHE A 32 1.58 15.13 -7.16
CA PHE A 32 1.26 14.04 -6.25
C PHE A 32 0.66 14.55 -4.92
N ALA A 33 1.10 15.70 -4.44
CA ALA A 33 0.53 16.37 -3.26
C ALA A 33 -0.94 16.80 -3.45
N ASN A 34 -1.35 17.02 -4.68
CA ASN A 34 -2.75 17.38 -5.02
C ASN A 34 -3.63 16.15 -5.34
N CYS A 35 -3.05 14.95 -5.42
CA CYS A 35 -3.82 13.73 -5.60
C CYS A 35 -4.69 13.45 -4.37
N THR A 36 -5.85 12.87 -4.60
CA THR A 36 -6.68 12.31 -3.52
C THR A 36 -6.44 10.82 -3.39
N PHE A 37 -6.53 10.32 -2.16
CA PHE A 37 -6.26 8.94 -1.80
C PHE A 37 -7.47 8.39 -1.07
N ASP A 38 -8.10 7.38 -1.64
CA ASP A 38 -9.24 6.72 -1.06
C ASP A 38 -8.95 5.23 -0.85
N PHE A 39 -9.37 4.73 0.31
CA PHE A 39 -9.32 3.30 0.56
C PHE A 39 -10.38 2.60 -0.28
N ASP A 40 -9.98 1.83 -1.28
CA ASP A 40 -10.89 1.13 -2.17
C ASP A 40 -11.41 -0.17 -1.52
N SER A 41 -10.56 -1.18 -1.36
CA SER A 41 -10.99 -2.52 -0.94
C SER A 41 -9.89 -3.33 -0.26
N VAL A 42 -10.30 -4.39 0.44
CA VAL A 42 -9.47 -5.55 0.76
C VAL A 42 -9.93 -6.70 -0.12
N ASN A 43 -8.99 -7.39 -0.74
CA ASN A 43 -9.29 -8.54 -1.58
C ASN A 43 -8.19 -9.63 -1.50
N SER A 44 -8.39 -10.71 -2.25
CA SER A 44 -7.44 -11.82 -2.34
C SER A 44 -7.05 -12.39 -0.96
N VAL A 45 -8.00 -12.43 -0.02
CA VAL A 45 -7.75 -12.93 1.33
C VAL A 45 -7.50 -14.42 1.28
N GLN A 46 -6.36 -14.85 1.81
CA GLN A 46 -5.99 -16.26 1.94
C GLN A 46 -5.61 -16.58 3.39
N MET A 47 -6.07 -17.70 3.87
CA MET A 47 -5.78 -18.26 5.18
C MET A 47 -5.30 -19.70 5.01
N LEU A 48 -4.08 -20.00 5.44
CA LEU A 48 -3.48 -21.34 5.29
C LEU A 48 -3.52 -21.87 3.84
N GLY A 49 -3.35 -21.00 2.84
CA GLY A 49 -3.42 -21.33 1.43
C GLY A 49 -4.84 -21.49 0.86
N VAL A 50 -5.87 -21.32 1.69
CA VAL A 50 -7.28 -21.32 1.26
C VAL A 50 -7.69 -19.89 0.92
N THR A 51 -8.15 -19.64 -0.30
CA THR A 51 -8.74 -18.36 -0.67
C THR A 51 -10.11 -18.20 -0.02
N LEU A 52 -10.26 -17.19 0.80
CA LEU A 52 -11.54 -16.83 1.42
C LEU A 52 -12.29 -15.85 0.51
N HIS A 53 -13.61 -15.97 0.48
CA HIS A 53 -14.48 -15.10 -0.29
C HIS A 53 -15.74 -14.76 0.51
N LYS A 54 -16.46 -13.76 0.04
CA LYS A 54 -17.73 -13.34 0.63
C LYS A 54 -18.66 -14.53 0.77
N ASP A 55 -19.38 -14.56 1.87
CA ASP A 55 -20.34 -15.62 2.25
C ASP A 55 -19.71 -16.99 2.60
N MET A 56 -18.37 -17.11 2.58
CA MET A 56 -17.69 -18.32 3.02
C MET A 56 -17.71 -18.45 4.54
N SER A 57 -17.89 -19.66 5.03
CA SER A 57 -17.91 -20.01 6.45
C SER A 57 -16.96 -21.17 6.76
N ARG A 58 -16.78 -21.47 8.04
CA ARG A 58 -15.97 -22.61 8.47
C ARG A 58 -16.52 -23.95 7.93
N SER A 59 -17.83 -24.08 7.71
CA SER A 59 -18.47 -25.29 7.18
C SER A 59 -18.16 -25.57 5.71
N ASP A 60 -17.64 -24.58 4.98
CA ASP A 60 -17.28 -24.71 3.57
C ASP A 60 -15.84 -25.26 3.40
N LEU A 61 -15.11 -25.40 4.51
CA LEU A 61 -13.79 -26.00 4.51
C LEU A 61 -13.89 -27.53 4.40
N ASN A 62 -13.07 -28.12 3.53
CA ASN A 62 -12.97 -29.58 3.44
C ASN A 62 -12.20 -30.17 4.63
N VAL A 63 -12.21 -31.49 4.78
CA VAL A 63 -11.61 -32.22 5.91
C VAL A 63 -10.12 -31.91 6.06
N ALA A 64 -9.36 -31.82 4.96
CA ALA A 64 -7.93 -31.51 5.02
C ALA A 64 -7.69 -30.07 5.47
N GLN A 65 -8.47 -29.11 5.00
CA GLN A 65 -8.42 -27.70 5.42
C GLN A 65 -8.82 -27.53 6.89
N LEU A 66 -9.83 -28.29 7.36
CA LEU A 66 -10.22 -28.28 8.78
C LEU A 66 -9.11 -28.84 9.68
N LEU A 67 -8.39 -29.87 9.24
CA LEU A 67 -7.24 -30.41 9.97
C LEU A 67 -6.09 -29.38 10.03
N GLN A 68 -5.77 -28.73 8.91
CA GLN A 68 -4.78 -27.64 8.86
C GLN A 68 -5.17 -26.49 9.80
N LEU A 69 -6.44 -26.09 9.78
CA LEU A 69 -6.96 -25.06 10.67
C LEU A 69 -6.84 -25.46 12.14
N THR A 70 -7.21 -26.69 12.48
CA THR A 70 -7.07 -27.19 13.86
C THR A 70 -5.63 -27.14 14.33
N ASN A 71 -4.68 -27.58 13.50
CA ASN A 71 -3.24 -27.52 13.83
C ASN A 71 -2.76 -26.06 14.00
N ALA A 72 -3.21 -25.14 13.14
CA ALA A 72 -2.88 -23.72 13.25
C ALA A 72 -3.41 -23.11 14.56
N LEU A 73 -4.64 -23.42 14.94
CA LEU A 73 -5.25 -22.95 16.20
C LEU A 73 -4.51 -23.53 17.43
N MET A 74 -4.14 -24.80 17.40
CA MET A 74 -3.37 -25.45 18.47
C MET A 74 -1.96 -24.88 18.59
N SER A 75 -1.29 -24.61 17.49
CA SER A 75 0.04 -23.99 17.46
C SER A 75 0.02 -22.48 17.69
N ARG A 76 -1.17 -21.86 17.79
CA ARG A 76 -1.37 -20.42 17.92
C ARG A 76 -0.65 -19.63 16.80
N SER A 77 -0.77 -20.11 15.56
CA SER A 77 -0.24 -19.46 14.37
C SER A 77 -1.28 -19.51 13.25
N LEU A 78 -1.78 -18.36 12.82
CA LEU A 78 -2.75 -18.24 11.74
C LEU A 78 -2.24 -17.24 10.70
N PRO A 79 -1.38 -17.69 9.76
CA PRO A 79 -0.90 -16.84 8.69
C PRO A 79 -2.05 -16.49 7.73
N VAL A 80 -2.17 -15.20 7.44
CA VAL A 80 -3.15 -14.65 6.50
C VAL A 80 -2.43 -13.72 5.54
N THR A 81 -2.76 -13.81 4.25
CA THR A 81 -2.33 -12.88 3.21
C THR A 81 -3.54 -12.19 2.61
N PHE A 82 -3.42 -10.93 2.26
CA PHE A 82 -4.46 -10.17 1.58
C PHE A 82 -3.87 -8.95 0.88
N ASN A 83 -4.64 -8.36 -0.04
CA ASN A 83 -4.28 -7.11 -0.67
C ASN A 83 -5.15 -5.98 -0.12
N VAL A 84 -4.51 -4.84 0.14
CA VAL A 84 -5.19 -3.56 0.39
C VAL A 84 -5.06 -2.71 -0.87
N ASN A 85 -6.17 -2.27 -1.41
CA ASN A 85 -6.22 -1.41 -2.60
C ASN A 85 -6.53 0.02 -2.20
N ILE A 86 -5.78 0.95 -2.80
CA ILE A 86 -5.95 2.39 -2.66
C ILE A 86 -6.27 2.93 -4.05
N ASP A 87 -7.34 3.69 -4.19
CA ASP A 87 -7.57 4.51 -5.38
C ASP A 87 -6.85 5.84 -5.23
N VAL A 88 -5.96 6.14 -6.19
CA VAL A 88 -5.22 7.39 -6.27
C VAL A 88 -5.72 8.16 -7.46
N ASN A 89 -6.44 9.24 -7.21
CA ASN A 89 -6.96 10.13 -8.26
C ASN A 89 -6.06 11.33 -8.43
N ASN A 90 -5.60 11.57 -9.66
CA ASN A 90 -4.79 12.70 -10.06
C ASN A 90 -5.64 13.75 -10.79
N PRO A 91 -6.05 14.84 -10.13
CA PRO A 91 -6.83 15.91 -10.75
C PRO A 91 -5.97 16.87 -11.58
N ASN A 92 -4.65 16.69 -11.60
CA ASN A 92 -3.75 17.61 -12.27
C ASN A 92 -3.74 17.40 -13.79
N SER A 93 -3.36 18.43 -14.54
CA SER A 93 -3.21 18.39 -16.00
C SER A 93 -1.91 17.70 -16.47
N SER A 94 -1.09 17.21 -15.55
CA SER A 94 0.14 16.45 -15.82
C SER A 94 0.28 15.27 -14.88
N ASP A 95 1.13 14.30 -15.26
CA ASP A 95 1.30 13.07 -14.51
C ASP A 95 1.81 13.34 -13.09
N ALA A 96 1.34 12.55 -12.15
CA ALA A 96 1.85 12.47 -10.78
C ALA A 96 2.59 11.14 -10.58
N SER A 97 3.75 11.17 -9.94
CA SER A 97 4.51 9.94 -9.70
C SER A 97 5.23 9.94 -8.36
N MET A 98 5.41 8.74 -7.82
CA MET A 98 6.27 8.48 -6.66
C MET A 98 7.21 7.32 -6.94
N THR A 99 8.36 7.28 -6.27
CA THR A 99 9.37 6.23 -6.45
C THR A 99 9.40 5.21 -5.32
N LYS A 100 8.84 5.60 -4.16
CA LYS A 100 8.85 4.81 -2.93
C LYS A 100 7.68 5.23 -2.05
N MET A 101 7.19 4.35 -1.21
CA MET A 101 6.15 4.63 -0.24
C MET A 101 6.40 3.87 1.07
N ASP A 102 6.51 4.59 2.19
CA ASP A 102 6.39 3.96 3.50
C ASP A 102 4.90 3.83 3.84
N TYR A 103 4.52 2.70 4.44
CA TYR A 103 3.15 2.51 4.88
C TYR A 103 3.03 1.77 6.21
N ILE A 104 1.98 2.11 6.94
CA ILE A 104 1.59 1.49 8.19
C ILE A 104 0.14 1.03 8.03
N LEU A 105 -0.10 -0.26 8.17
CA LEU A 105 -1.45 -0.85 8.17
C LEU A 105 -1.86 -1.21 9.58
N THR A 106 -3.10 -0.89 9.94
CA THR A 106 -3.73 -1.28 11.20
C THR A 106 -5.01 -2.07 10.95
N LEU A 107 -5.31 -3.02 11.83
CA LEU A 107 -6.59 -3.73 11.91
C LEU A 107 -7.15 -3.54 13.32
N ASN A 108 -8.34 -2.96 13.43
CA ASN A 108 -8.95 -2.61 14.73
C ASN A 108 -7.95 -1.86 15.63
N ASP A 109 -7.29 -0.85 15.05
CA ASP A 109 -6.27 0.01 15.67
C ASP A 109 -4.96 -0.70 16.09
N LYS A 110 -4.83 -2.00 15.86
CA LYS A 110 -3.56 -2.72 16.07
C LYS A 110 -2.71 -2.67 14.81
N GLN A 111 -1.45 -2.27 14.96
CA GLN A 111 -0.50 -2.23 13.83
C GLN A 111 -0.18 -3.64 13.33
N VAL A 112 -0.51 -3.90 12.07
CA VAL A 112 -0.27 -5.17 11.37
C VAL A 112 1.11 -5.20 10.75
N ILE A 113 1.46 -4.14 10.04
CA ILE A 113 2.72 -4.00 9.34
C ILE A 113 3.14 -2.53 9.27
N SER A 114 4.45 -2.30 9.33
CA SER A 114 5.06 -1.01 9.01
C SER A 114 6.27 -1.32 8.15
N THR A 115 6.25 -0.92 6.90
CA THR A 115 7.30 -1.25 5.93
C THR A 115 7.32 -0.26 4.76
N THR A 116 8.19 -0.52 3.81
CA THR A 116 8.42 0.31 2.63
C THR A 116 8.16 -0.49 1.37
N MET A 117 7.42 0.11 0.44
CA MET A 117 7.29 -0.36 -0.93
C MET A 117 8.19 0.50 -1.84
N ASN A 118 9.11 -0.15 -2.56
CA ASN A 118 10.06 0.50 -3.46
C ASN A 118 9.65 0.35 -4.94
N ASN A 119 8.39 0.55 -5.22
CA ASN A 119 7.84 0.48 -6.57
C ASN A 119 7.50 1.88 -7.07
N GLN A 120 7.94 2.18 -8.29
CA GLN A 120 7.48 3.41 -8.95
C GLN A 120 5.99 3.28 -9.27
N ILE A 121 5.22 4.28 -8.85
CA ILE A 121 3.80 4.42 -9.16
C ILE A 121 3.63 5.72 -9.92
N SER A 122 2.91 5.64 -11.05
CA SER A 122 2.54 6.80 -11.86
C SER A 122 1.04 6.82 -12.05
N VAL A 123 0.45 7.99 -11.89
CA VAL A 123 -0.96 8.26 -12.15
C VAL A 123 -1.04 9.32 -13.25
N PRO A 124 -1.53 8.97 -14.44
CA PRO A 124 -1.61 9.90 -15.54
C PRO A 124 -2.49 11.14 -15.22
N ALA A 125 -2.31 12.20 -15.99
CA ALA A 125 -3.08 13.43 -15.86
C ALA A 125 -4.59 13.15 -15.94
N ASN A 126 -5.37 13.79 -15.06
CA ASN A 126 -6.84 13.70 -15.03
C ASN A 126 -7.36 12.25 -14.99
N SER A 127 -6.68 11.36 -14.27
CA SER A 127 -7.05 9.94 -14.16
C SER A 127 -6.85 9.38 -12.75
N SER A 128 -7.38 8.18 -12.52
CA SER A 128 -7.15 7.40 -11.32
C SER A 128 -6.33 6.14 -11.62
N ASN A 129 -5.62 5.66 -10.59
CA ASN A 129 -4.91 4.39 -10.64
C ASN A 129 -5.05 3.68 -9.29
N VAL A 130 -5.27 2.36 -9.33
CA VAL A 130 -5.33 1.54 -8.11
C VAL A 130 -3.94 1.06 -7.74
N VAL A 131 -3.53 1.41 -6.51
CA VAL A 131 -2.28 0.93 -5.91
C VAL A 131 -2.60 -0.24 -4.98
N THR A 132 -2.05 -1.41 -5.30
CA THR A 132 -2.23 -2.63 -4.51
C THR A 132 -1.07 -2.84 -3.55
N ILE A 133 -1.36 -2.99 -2.27
CA ILE A 133 -0.41 -3.26 -1.19
C ILE A 133 -0.61 -4.71 -0.73
N PRO A 134 0.31 -5.64 -1.03
CA PRO A 134 0.25 -6.99 -0.51
C PRO A 134 0.62 -7.02 0.98
N VAL A 135 -0.16 -7.73 1.77
CA VAL A 135 0.02 -7.88 3.22
C VAL A 135 0.12 -9.35 3.58
N THR A 136 1.10 -9.70 4.40
CA THR A 136 1.24 -11.02 5.02
C THR A 136 1.44 -10.83 6.51
N THR A 137 0.65 -11.52 7.32
CA THR A 137 0.72 -11.40 8.78
C THR A 137 0.24 -12.68 9.47
N ASP A 138 0.63 -12.85 10.73
CA ASP A 138 0.07 -13.89 11.61
C ASP A 138 -0.90 -13.24 12.61
N LEU A 139 -2.17 -13.58 12.50
CA LEU A 139 -3.21 -12.99 13.32
C LEU A 139 -3.07 -13.33 14.82
N PHE A 140 -2.51 -14.50 15.20
CA PHE A 140 -2.27 -14.81 16.59
C PHE A 140 -1.18 -13.95 17.22
N GLN A 141 -0.14 -13.60 16.45
CA GLN A 141 0.90 -12.70 16.93
C GLN A 141 0.37 -11.29 17.17
N LEU A 142 -0.49 -10.82 16.28
CA LEU A 142 -1.09 -9.49 16.39
C LEU A 142 -2.13 -9.39 17.50
N PHE A 143 -2.93 -10.44 17.67
CA PHE A 143 -4.07 -10.47 18.59
C PHE A 143 -3.86 -11.48 19.72
N SER A 144 -2.66 -11.50 20.29
CA SER A 144 -2.21 -12.51 21.27
C SER A 144 -3.07 -12.64 22.54
N GLY A 145 -3.92 -11.66 22.83
CA GLY A 145 -4.86 -11.68 23.96
C GLY A 145 -6.26 -12.20 23.60
N GLU A 146 -6.55 -12.41 22.33
CA GLU A 146 -7.87 -12.80 21.85
C GLU A 146 -8.04 -14.33 21.84
N SER A 147 -9.31 -14.79 21.84
CA SER A 147 -9.64 -16.20 21.66
C SER A 147 -9.35 -16.69 20.25
N ALA A 148 -9.08 -17.98 20.08
CA ALA A 148 -8.87 -18.57 18.76
C ALA A 148 -10.07 -18.34 17.81
N ASP A 149 -11.29 -18.39 18.32
CA ASP A 149 -12.51 -18.13 17.54
C ASP A 149 -12.61 -16.65 17.11
N ALA A 150 -12.23 -15.70 17.96
CA ALA A 150 -12.21 -14.29 17.60
C ALA A 150 -11.20 -13.99 16.49
N ILE A 151 -10.00 -14.60 16.58
CA ILE A 151 -8.94 -14.47 15.58
C ILE A 151 -9.36 -15.10 14.25
N LEU A 152 -9.95 -16.29 14.28
CA LEU A 152 -10.44 -16.95 13.08
C LEU A 152 -11.58 -16.14 12.42
N ASN A 153 -12.52 -15.64 13.22
CA ASN A 153 -13.59 -14.79 12.71
C ASN A 153 -13.04 -13.51 12.06
N LEU A 154 -11.93 -12.95 12.55
CA LEU A 154 -11.28 -11.81 11.93
C LEU A 154 -10.79 -12.13 10.52
N ALA A 155 -10.21 -13.33 10.27
CA ALA A 155 -9.80 -13.76 8.93
C ALA A 155 -10.98 -13.81 7.95
N PHE A 156 -12.12 -14.39 8.38
CA PHE A 156 -13.33 -14.42 7.55
C PHE A 156 -13.92 -13.02 7.32
N LYS A 157 -13.87 -12.13 8.33
CA LYS A 157 -14.32 -10.75 8.19
C LYS A 157 -13.52 -9.96 7.16
N LEU A 158 -12.20 -10.15 7.10
CA LEU A 158 -11.36 -9.52 6.10
C LEU A 158 -11.78 -9.90 4.67
N ALA A 159 -12.31 -11.09 4.48
CA ALA A 159 -12.86 -11.56 3.21
C ALA A 159 -14.31 -11.11 2.93
N GLY A 160 -14.91 -10.32 3.83
CA GLY A 160 -16.32 -9.92 3.74
C GLY A 160 -17.31 -11.04 4.07
N ALA A 161 -16.86 -12.10 4.73
CA ALA A 161 -17.67 -13.28 5.06
C ALA A 161 -18.40 -13.16 6.41
N SER A 162 -18.49 -11.98 6.99
CA SER A 162 -19.16 -11.74 8.28
C SER A 162 -19.73 -10.34 8.34
N SER A 163 -20.91 -10.22 8.96
CA SER A 163 -21.59 -8.93 9.15
C SER A 163 -21.00 -8.02 10.24
N ASN A 164 -20.03 -8.52 11.02
CA ASN A 164 -19.38 -7.67 12.02
C ASN A 164 -18.28 -6.84 11.37
N PRO A 165 -18.27 -5.52 11.53
CA PRO A 165 -17.32 -4.65 10.86
C PRO A 165 -15.87 -4.86 11.36
N VAL A 166 -14.89 -4.67 10.46
CA VAL A 166 -13.46 -4.57 10.77
C VAL A 166 -12.98 -3.19 10.34
N ASN A 167 -12.35 -2.47 11.25
CA ASN A 167 -11.70 -1.21 10.91
C ASN A 167 -10.31 -1.48 10.33
N VAL A 168 -10.10 -1.10 9.07
CA VAL A 168 -8.80 -1.15 8.41
C VAL A 168 -8.28 0.26 8.27
N GLY A 169 -7.19 0.58 8.95
CA GLY A 169 -6.51 1.86 8.87
C GLY A 169 -5.22 1.74 8.05
N LEU A 170 -4.98 2.71 7.19
CA LEU A 170 -3.77 2.79 6.39
C LEU A 170 -3.19 4.19 6.46
N LYS A 171 -1.89 4.28 6.77
CA LYS A 171 -1.10 5.51 6.70
C LYS A 171 -0.03 5.31 5.64
N VAL A 172 0.05 6.22 4.68
CA VAL A 172 1.05 6.18 3.60
C VAL A 172 1.89 7.45 3.58
N LYS A 173 3.17 7.32 3.32
CA LYS A 173 4.11 8.42 3.15
C LYS A 173 4.86 8.23 1.85
N PRO A 174 4.46 8.94 0.77
CA PRO A 174 5.10 8.85 -0.53
C PRO A 174 6.47 9.53 -0.55
N TYR A 175 7.33 9.07 -1.44
CA TYR A 175 8.63 9.67 -1.75
C TYR A 175 8.79 9.84 -3.24
N ILE A 176 9.49 10.89 -3.63
CA ILE A 176 9.98 11.09 -4.98
C ILE A 176 11.49 11.19 -4.98
N THR A 177 12.10 11.06 -6.15
CA THR A 177 13.53 11.31 -6.33
C THR A 177 13.69 12.56 -7.20
N VAL A 178 14.39 13.56 -6.69
CA VAL A 178 14.71 14.81 -7.40
C VAL A 178 16.22 15.01 -7.41
N GLY A 179 16.81 15.04 -8.59
CA GLY A 179 18.26 15.22 -8.73
C GLY A 179 19.09 14.15 -7.98
N GLY A 180 18.57 12.91 -7.88
CA GLY A 180 19.21 11.83 -7.11
C GLY A 180 18.96 11.86 -5.59
N GLN A 181 18.24 12.86 -5.08
CA GLN A 181 17.87 12.96 -3.67
C GLN A 181 16.42 12.50 -3.46
N GLN A 182 16.19 11.67 -2.43
CA GLN A 182 14.84 11.28 -2.03
C GLN A 182 14.19 12.37 -1.16
N LEU A 183 13.03 12.83 -1.56
CA LEU A 183 12.20 13.78 -0.81
C LEU A 183 10.92 13.07 -0.38
N ALA A 184 10.65 13.10 0.93
CA ALA A 184 9.43 12.55 1.51
C ALA A 184 8.30 13.58 1.46
N TYR A 185 7.06 13.10 1.31
CA TYR A 185 5.89 13.91 1.62
C TYR A 185 5.94 14.34 3.10
N PRO A 186 5.54 15.57 3.46
CA PRO A 186 5.74 16.10 4.82
C PRO A 186 5.15 15.23 5.92
N ASP A 187 3.91 14.75 5.70
CA ASP A 187 3.14 13.98 6.67
C ASP A 187 2.66 12.64 6.10
N TYR A 188 2.08 11.80 6.97
CA TYR A 188 1.35 10.62 6.53
C TYR A 188 -0.04 11.00 6.03
N ILE A 189 -0.41 10.49 4.87
CA ILE A 189 -1.80 10.48 4.38
C ILE A 189 -2.49 9.32 5.10
N THR A 190 -3.57 9.59 5.82
CA THR A 190 -4.28 8.59 6.63
C THR A 190 -5.65 8.30 6.02
N MET A 191 -5.94 7.01 5.84
CA MET A 191 -7.20 6.49 5.33
C MET A 191 -7.73 5.43 6.29
N ASN A 192 -9.04 5.37 6.48
CA ASN A 192 -9.71 4.33 7.26
C ASN A 192 -10.93 3.82 6.51
N LYS A 193 -11.14 2.51 6.58
CA LYS A 193 -12.30 1.84 5.98
C LYS A 193 -12.90 0.86 6.98
N LEU A 194 -14.20 0.96 7.19
CA LEU A 194 -14.96 -0.03 7.90
C LEU A 194 -15.44 -1.07 6.89
N LEU A 195 -14.85 -2.27 6.95
CA LEU A 195 -15.29 -3.40 6.15
C LEU A 195 -16.53 -4.01 6.79
N GLN A 196 -17.60 -4.17 6.01
CA GLN A 196 -18.89 -4.75 6.43
C GLN A 196 -19.13 -6.07 5.71
#